data_cc6a9e651fd27679b963edfe65fd0358
#
_entry.id   cc6a9e651fd27679b963edfe65fd0358
#
_cell.length_a   1.000
_cell.length_b   1.000
_cell.length_c   1.000
_cell.angle_alpha   90.00
_cell.angle_beta   90.00
_cell.angle_gamma   90.00
#
_symmetry.space_group_name_H-M   'P 1'
#
loop_
_entity.id
_entity.type
_entity.pdbx_description
1 polymer ?
#
loop_
_entity_poly.entity_id
_entity_poly.type
_entity_poly.pdbx_seq_one_letter_code
_entity_poly.pdbx_strand_id
1 'polypeptide(L)'
;MVRVYSRASTSMSVGRFLQQSAAGNAGDPVYVDDVFSTYLYDGTGSSLEINNGIDLDGEGGLVWIKGRTQNTATQDHRLIDTERGVNEAISSAMNDNVLNITGEFTSFDDDGFTLASTSGNGLNKSGEEYCSWTFRNQPGFFEVVKYEGNGTAGRTVSHNLGSAPGCIIVKRVESGQSNGDFFVYHRGNRTSPETDYLLLNGTGASTESHVAWNDTAPTATEFTLGSSSDVNASSNTYIAYL
;
A
#
# COMPACT_ATOMS: atom_id res chain seq x y z
N MET A 1 -9.45 8.64 16.83
CA MET A 1 -9.88 8.65 15.42
C MET A 1 -9.25 9.86 14.77
N VAL A 2 -8.19 9.66 14.02
CA VAL A 2 -7.56 10.73 13.23
C VAL A 2 -8.47 11.03 12.05
N ARG A 3 -8.83 12.28 11.86
CA ARG A 3 -9.60 12.73 10.69
C ARG A 3 -8.62 13.30 9.67
N VAL A 4 -8.59 12.72 8.50
CA VAL A 4 -7.81 13.20 7.36
C VAL A 4 -8.65 14.22 6.58
N TYR A 5 -8.08 15.39 6.28
CA TYR A 5 -8.77 16.50 5.61
C TYR A 5 -8.03 16.88 4.33
N SER A 6 -8.74 17.41 3.33
CA SER A 6 -8.14 18.01 2.13
C SER A 6 -7.80 19.48 2.39
N ARG A 7 -6.58 19.89 2.03
CA ARG A 7 -6.19 21.31 2.02
C ARG A 7 -6.89 22.04 0.88
N ALA A 8 -7.93 22.78 1.19
CA ALA A 8 -8.39 23.80 0.26
C ALA A 8 -7.46 25.02 0.38
N SER A 9 -6.92 25.49 -0.73
CA SER A 9 -6.00 26.64 -0.82
C SER A 9 -6.64 28.00 -0.51
N THR A 10 -7.60 28.05 0.41
CA THR A 10 -8.24 29.29 0.86
C THR A 10 -8.33 29.25 2.38
N SER A 11 -7.81 30.30 3.01
CA SER A 11 -7.75 30.58 4.44
C SER A 11 -8.82 29.86 5.26
N MET A 12 -8.42 28.91 6.10
CA MET A 12 -9.30 28.39 7.14
C MET A 12 -9.70 29.54 8.07
N SER A 13 -10.99 29.68 8.31
CA SER A 13 -11.44 30.67 9.29
C SER A 13 -10.93 30.27 10.67
N VAL A 14 -10.42 31.24 11.42
CA VAL A 14 -9.90 31.09 12.79
C VAL A 14 -10.87 30.32 13.71
N GLY A 15 -12.18 30.35 13.43
CA GLY A 15 -13.19 29.63 14.19
C GLY A 15 -13.16 28.10 14.05
N ARG A 16 -12.71 27.55 12.93
CA ARG A 16 -12.57 26.09 12.76
C ARG A 16 -11.32 25.55 13.47
N PHE A 17 -10.28 26.33 13.54
CA PHE A 17 -9.04 25.98 14.26
C PHE A 17 -9.28 25.94 15.77
N LEU A 18 -10.04 26.90 16.31
CA LEU A 18 -10.36 26.96 17.74
C LEU A 18 -11.33 25.84 18.18
N GLN A 19 -12.19 25.35 17.29
CA GLN A 19 -13.12 24.26 17.61
C GLN A 19 -12.43 22.90 17.67
N GLN A 20 -11.30 22.75 17.00
CA GLN A 20 -10.50 21.52 17.03
C GLN A 20 -9.52 21.47 18.21
N SER A 21 -8.98 22.60 18.62
CA SER A 21 -8.10 22.71 19.80
C SER A 21 -8.87 22.61 21.13
N ALA A 22 -10.18 22.85 21.14
CA ALA A 22 -11.01 22.70 22.33
C ALA A 22 -11.40 21.23 22.64
N ALA A 23 -11.09 20.28 21.73
CA ALA A 23 -11.39 18.85 21.88
C ALA A 23 -10.28 18.04 22.57
N GLY A 24 -9.48 18.63 23.42
CA GLY A 24 -8.49 18.04 24.31
C GLY A 24 -7.68 16.86 23.72
N ASN A 25 -6.39 17.01 23.55
CA ASN A 25 -5.43 15.96 23.13
C ASN A 25 -5.58 15.37 21.70
N ALA A 26 -6.21 16.06 20.78
CA ALA A 26 -6.06 15.74 19.36
C ALA A 26 -4.71 16.36 18.92
N GLY A 27 -3.77 15.53 18.46
CA GLY A 27 -2.58 15.99 17.76
C GLY A 27 -2.94 16.94 16.61
N ASP A 28 -1.97 17.56 15.99
CA ASP A 28 -2.18 18.44 14.85
C ASP A 28 -3.04 17.72 13.79
N PRO A 29 -3.96 18.45 13.13
CA PRO A 29 -4.83 17.83 12.13
C PRO A 29 -3.98 17.31 10.97
N VAL A 30 -4.18 16.06 10.62
CA VAL A 30 -3.57 15.44 9.44
C VAL A 30 -4.46 15.70 8.23
N TYR A 31 -3.89 16.26 7.18
CA TYR A 31 -4.57 16.50 5.92
C TYR A 31 -4.29 15.36 4.93
N VAL A 32 -5.13 15.20 3.91
CA VAL A 32 -4.94 14.16 2.88
C VAL A 32 -3.61 14.34 2.17
N ASP A 33 -3.24 15.57 1.87
CA ASP A 33 -1.99 15.95 1.21
C ASP A 33 -0.71 15.77 2.08
N ASP A 34 -0.87 15.51 3.39
CA ASP A 34 0.23 15.12 4.28
C ASP A 34 0.49 13.59 4.25
N VAL A 35 -0.45 12.78 3.73
CA VAL A 35 -0.42 11.31 3.83
C VAL A 35 -0.65 10.59 2.50
N PHE A 36 -1.13 11.30 1.46
CA PHE A 36 -1.39 10.76 0.15
C PHE A 36 -1.09 11.77 -0.95
N SER A 37 -0.38 11.32 -1.98
CA SER A 37 -0.11 12.13 -3.17
C SER A 37 -0.30 11.30 -4.45
N THR A 38 -0.82 11.97 -5.48
CA THR A 38 -0.78 11.50 -6.87
C THR A 38 0.15 12.42 -7.64
N TYR A 39 1.23 11.88 -8.21
CA TYR A 39 2.25 12.66 -8.88
C TYR A 39 2.52 12.13 -10.30
N LEU A 40 2.62 13.04 -11.26
CA LEU A 40 2.96 12.73 -12.65
C LEU A 40 4.41 13.16 -12.93
N TYR A 41 5.19 12.30 -13.57
CA TYR A 41 6.56 12.63 -13.93
C TYR A 41 6.97 12.00 -15.27
N ASP A 42 7.93 12.64 -15.92
CA ASP A 42 8.59 12.14 -17.12
C ASP A 42 9.89 11.43 -16.71
N GLY A 43 10.09 10.23 -17.24
CA GLY A 43 11.32 9.49 -17.03
C GLY A 43 12.50 10.17 -17.71
N THR A 44 13.60 10.31 -16.98
CA THR A 44 14.81 11.00 -17.45
C THR A 44 15.93 10.04 -17.85
N GLY A 45 15.89 8.79 -17.36
CA GLY A 45 17.00 7.84 -17.48
C GLY A 45 18.22 8.21 -16.63
N SER A 46 18.13 9.27 -15.84
CA SER A 46 19.13 9.75 -14.89
C SER A 46 18.53 9.72 -13.48
N SER A 47 19.34 9.91 -12.45
CA SER A 47 18.80 10.05 -11.09
C SER A 47 17.69 11.11 -11.06
N LEU A 48 16.56 10.78 -10.48
CA LEU A 48 15.37 11.61 -10.45
C LEU A 48 14.75 11.60 -9.07
N GLU A 49 14.70 12.74 -8.42
CA GLU A 49 14.03 12.98 -7.16
C GLU A 49 12.58 13.40 -7.39
N ILE A 50 11.66 12.74 -6.73
CA ILE A 50 10.22 12.99 -6.82
C ILE A 50 9.75 13.62 -5.50
N ASN A 51 9.69 14.94 -5.48
CA ASN A 51 9.26 15.72 -4.31
C ASN A 51 7.74 15.90 -4.37
N ASN A 52 7.02 15.03 -3.70
CA ASN A 52 5.56 15.01 -3.70
C ASN A 52 4.93 15.38 -2.35
N GLY A 53 5.77 15.75 -1.37
CA GLY A 53 5.36 16.22 -0.05
C GLY A 53 5.02 15.12 0.95
N ILE A 54 5.33 13.85 0.64
CA ILE A 54 4.99 12.72 1.51
C ILE A 54 6.26 12.20 2.20
N ASP A 55 6.34 12.32 3.52
CA ASP A 55 7.42 11.77 4.34
C ASP A 55 7.32 10.24 4.41
N LEU A 56 8.23 9.56 3.74
CA LEU A 56 8.36 8.10 3.73
C LEU A 56 9.58 7.61 4.53
N ASP A 57 10.60 8.45 4.73
CA ASP A 57 11.79 8.07 5.50
C ASP A 57 11.47 7.97 7.00
N GLY A 58 10.73 8.96 7.53
CA GLY A 58 10.35 9.00 8.95
C GLY A 58 9.19 8.08 9.31
N GLU A 59 8.16 8.02 8.47
CA GLU A 59 6.87 7.40 8.80
C GLU A 59 6.63 6.07 8.06
N GLY A 60 7.35 5.83 6.99
CA GLY A 60 7.13 4.68 6.11
C GLY A 60 5.89 4.76 5.24
N GLY A 61 5.72 3.77 4.37
CA GLY A 61 4.56 3.73 3.50
C GLY A 61 4.76 2.94 2.20
N LEU A 62 3.97 3.30 1.19
CA LEU A 62 3.92 2.66 -0.12
C LEU A 62 4.08 3.69 -1.24
N VAL A 63 4.93 3.39 -2.20
CA VAL A 63 4.97 4.04 -3.51
C VAL A 63 4.45 3.05 -4.55
N TRP A 64 3.36 3.40 -5.22
CA TRP A 64 2.76 2.64 -6.30
C TRP A 64 2.98 3.38 -7.62
N ILE A 65 3.76 2.83 -8.53
CA ILE A 65 4.13 3.46 -9.80
C ILE A 65 3.51 2.72 -10.98
N LYS A 66 3.07 3.48 -12.00
CA LYS A 66 2.56 2.97 -13.26
C LYS A 66 3.09 3.79 -14.43
N GLY A 67 3.68 3.12 -15.40
CA GLY A 67 3.96 3.73 -16.73
C GLY A 67 2.67 4.05 -17.47
N ARG A 68 2.59 5.22 -18.08
CA ARG A 68 1.43 5.74 -18.83
C ARG A 68 1.57 5.63 -20.34
N THR A 69 2.79 5.61 -20.84
CA THR A 69 3.10 5.43 -22.26
C THR A 69 3.02 3.96 -22.67
N GLN A 70 2.38 3.64 -23.79
CA GLN A 70 2.01 2.27 -24.18
C GLN A 70 3.09 1.53 -24.99
N ASN A 71 4.37 1.74 -24.77
CA ASN A 71 5.36 1.24 -25.73
C ASN A 71 6.11 -0.05 -25.37
N THR A 72 5.97 -0.61 -24.17
CA THR A 72 6.67 -1.87 -23.84
C THR A 72 5.98 -2.63 -22.71
N ALA A 73 6.19 -3.96 -22.66
CA ALA A 73 5.73 -4.88 -21.63
C ALA A 73 6.31 -4.63 -20.22
N THR A 74 7.06 -3.55 -20.04
CA THR A 74 7.79 -3.25 -18.81
C THR A 74 7.16 -2.16 -17.95
N GLN A 75 5.95 -1.71 -18.34
CA GLN A 75 5.27 -0.61 -17.65
C GLN A 75 4.13 -1.06 -16.76
N ASP A 76 4.25 -2.25 -16.21
CA ASP A 76 3.29 -2.76 -15.24
C ASP A 76 3.31 -1.93 -13.95
N HIS A 77 2.23 -2.08 -13.20
CA HIS A 77 2.17 -1.55 -11.84
C HIS A 77 3.32 -2.08 -10.98
N ARG A 78 3.97 -1.21 -10.24
CA ARG A 78 5.02 -1.53 -9.28
C ARG A 78 4.65 -0.96 -7.91
N LEU A 79 4.56 -1.83 -6.92
CA LEU A 79 4.33 -1.48 -5.53
C LEU A 79 5.63 -1.69 -4.78
N ILE A 80 6.16 -0.63 -4.19
CA ILE A 80 7.42 -0.58 -3.46
C ILE A 80 7.10 0.01 -2.09
N ASP A 81 7.37 -0.71 -1.01
CA ASP A 81 7.05 -0.28 0.34
C ASP A 81 8.26 -0.35 1.28
N THR A 82 8.19 0.42 2.35
CA THR A 82 9.27 0.55 3.31
C THR A 82 9.54 -0.74 4.10
N GLU A 83 8.56 -1.65 4.22
CA GLU A 83 8.71 -2.93 4.91
C GLU A 83 9.55 -3.95 4.13
N ARG A 84 9.58 -3.86 2.80
CA ARG A 84 10.43 -4.69 1.92
C ARG A 84 11.71 -3.97 1.50
N GLY A 85 11.69 -2.64 1.53
CA GLY A 85 12.83 -1.79 1.16
C GLY A 85 12.94 -1.53 -0.34
N VAL A 86 14.02 -0.86 -0.73
CA VAL A 86 14.22 -0.24 -2.05
C VAL A 86 14.54 -1.22 -3.19
N ASN A 87 14.85 -2.47 -2.88
CA ASN A 87 15.32 -3.44 -3.89
C ASN A 87 14.22 -4.36 -4.40
N GLU A 88 13.03 -4.29 -3.85
CA GLU A 88 11.94 -5.20 -4.12
C GLU A 88 10.66 -4.48 -4.52
N ALA A 89 10.02 -4.95 -5.58
CA ALA A 89 8.69 -4.52 -5.97
C ALA A 89 7.78 -5.72 -6.19
N ILE A 90 6.46 -5.50 -6.11
CA ILE A 90 5.45 -6.46 -6.57
C ILE A 90 4.61 -5.80 -7.67
N SER A 91 4.13 -6.60 -8.62
CA SER A 91 3.24 -6.13 -9.67
C SER A 91 1.79 -6.52 -9.34
N SER A 92 0.89 -5.54 -9.29
CA SER A 92 -0.54 -5.83 -9.09
C SER A 92 -1.23 -6.38 -10.33
N ALA A 93 -0.56 -6.43 -11.46
CA ALA A 93 -1.08 -7.00 -12.70
C ALA A 93 -0.80 -8.50 -12.85
N MET A 94 0.05 -9.05 -12.00
CA MET A 94 0.55 -10.42 -12.11
C MET A 94 0.47 -11.14 -10.77
N ASN A 95 0.35 -12.47 -10.83
CA ASN A 95 0.56 -13.33 -9.67
C ASN A 95 2.02 -13.76 -9.51
N ASP A 96 2.94 -13.04 -10.17
CA ASP A 96 4.37 -13.30 -10.13
C ASP A 96 5.00 -12.96 -8.79
N ASN A 97 6.24 -13.42 -8.67
CA ASN A 97 7.11 -13.21 -7.53
C ASN A 97 7.45 -11.73 -7.28
N VAL A 98 8.09 -11.50 -6.17
CA VAL A 98 8.82 -10.27 -5.90
C VAL A 98 9.80 -9.99 -7.04
N LEU A 99 9.73 -8.82 -7.59
CA LEU A 99 10.62 -8.33 -8.64
C LEU A 99 11.85 -7.70 -8.00
N ASN A 100 13.01 -8.13 -8.43
CA ASN A 100 14.25 -7.46 -8.06
C ASN A 100 14.38 -6.17 -8.88
N ILE A 101 14.36 -5.03 -8.21
CA ILE A 101 14.52 -3.69 -8.77
C ILE A 101 15.78 -2.99 -8.25
N THR A 102 16.78 -3.78 -7.83
CA THR A 102 18.06 -3.22 -7.35
C THR A 102 18.65 -2.25 -8.36
N GLY A 103 18.90 -1.03 -7.90
CA GLY A 103 19.42 0.06 -8.73
C GLY A 103 18.37 0.78 -9.58
N GLU A 104 17.08 0.57 -9.36
CA GLU A 104 16.00 1.32 -10.01
C GLU A 104 15.33 2.33 -9.07
N PHE A 105 15.12 1.95 -7.81
CA PHE A 105 14.61 2.78 -6.72
C PHE A 105 15.72 2.97 -5.71
N THR A 106 16.02 4.21 -5.29
CA THR A 106 17.19 4.52 -4.48
C THR A 106 16.85 4.72 -3.01
N SER A 107 15.83 5.50 -2.73
CA SER A 107 15.45 5.87 -1.36
C SER A 107 13.99 6.25 -1.23
N PHE A 108 13.47 6.06 -0.04
CA PHE A 108 12.29 6.72 0.48
C PHE A 108 12.80 7.98 1.20
N ASP A 109 12.23 9.13 0.90
CA ASP A 109 12.72 10.42 1.35
C ASP A 109 11.71 11.11 2.28
N ASP A 110 12.09 12.19 2.92
CA ASP A 110 11.25 12.95 3.85
C ASP A 110 10.17 13.80 3.14
N ASP A 111 10.27 13.93 1.81
CA ASP A 111 9.29 14.64 0.99
C ASP A 111 8.91 13.87 -0.31
N GLY A 112 9.20 12.57 -0.36
CA GLY A 112 8.89 11.73 -1.52
C GLY A 112 9.78 10.51 -1.67
N PHE A 113 10.42 10.36 -2.84
CA PHE A 113 11.30 9.23 -3.14
C PHE A 113 12.25 9.53 -4.28
N THR A 114 13.38 8.82 -4.33
CA THR A 114 14.39 8.97 -5.38
C THR A 114 14.49 7.72 -6.25
N LEU A 115 14.53 7.94 -7.57
CA LEU A 115 14.75 6.94 -8.60
C LEU A 115 16.18 7.00 -9.12
N ALA A 116 16.74 5.83 -9.42
CA ALA A 116 18.09 5.72 -9.94
C ALA A 116 18.19 6.08 -11.43
N SER A 117 19.42 6.27 -11.87
CA SER A 117 19.76 6.32 -13.28
C SER A 117 19.71 4.92 -13.88
N THR A 118 18.68 4.60 -14.64
CA THR A 118 18.53 3.29 -15.28
C THR A 118 18.35 3.42 -16.77
N SER A 119 19.06 2.60 -17.52
CA SER A 119 18.92 2.49 -18.98
C SER A 119 17.90 1.42 -19.41
N GLY A 120 17.26 0.75 -18.46
CA GLY A 120 16.51 -0.48 -18.72
C GLY A 120 15.01 -0.33 -18.57
N ASN A 121 14.43 -1.03 -17.64
CA ASN A 121 13.05 -1.46 -17.67
C ASN A 121 12.17 -0.77 -16.66
N GLY A 122 12.53 0.41 -16.20
CA GLY A 122 11.97 0.53 -14.96
C GLY A 122 11.07 1.68 -14.73
N LEU A 123 11.40 2.29 -13.64
CA LEU A 123 10.59 3.30 -13.01
C LEU A 123 10.89 4.70 -13.55
N ASN A 124 11.99 4.85 -14.35
CA ASN A 124 12.53 6.13 -14.77
C ASN A 124 13.17 6.10 -16.19
N LYS A 125 12.56 5.39 -17.13
CA LYS A 125 13.09 5.30 -18.49
C LYS A 125 12.88 6.60 -19.26
N SER A 126 13.94 7.11 -19.88
CA SER A 126 13.88 8.34 -20.65
C SER A 126 12.83 8.29 -21.77
N GLY A 127 12.01 9.33 -21.86
CA GLY A 127 10.94 9.48 -22.86
C GLY A 127 9.66 8.73 -22.52
N GLU A 128 9.55 8.14 -21.35
CA GLU A 128 8.33 7.51 -20.86
C GLU A 128 7.67 8.38 -19.78
N GLU A 129 6.36 8.36 -19.73
CA GLU A 129 5.55 9.07 -18.74
C GLU A 129 5.07 8.12 -17.63
N TYR A 130 5.02 8.61 -16.42
CA TYR A 130 4.62 7.84 -15.24
C TYR A 130 3.58 8.57 -14.39
N CYS A 131 2.89 7.77 -13.59
CA CYS A 131 2.09 8.22 -12.46
C CYS A 131 2.53 7.45 -11.22
N SER A 132 2.69 8.14 -10.10
CA SER A 132 2.85 7.51 -8.78
C SER A 132 1.69 7.88 -7.86
N TRP A 133 1.32 6.93 -7.03
CA TRP A 133 0.45 7.12 -5.86
C TRP A 133 1.29 6.77 -4.64
N THR A 134 1.45 7.76 -3.75
CA THR A 134 2.25 7.62 -2.54
C THR A 134 1.33 7.64 -1.33
N PHE A 135 1.46 6.62 -0.47
CA PHE A 135 0.69 6.48 0.76
C PHE A 135 1.64 6.43 1.94
N ARG A 136 1.50 7.34 2.89
CA ARG A 136 2.25 7.33 4.15
C ARG A 136 1.53 6.48 5.20
N ASN A 137 2.27 5.73 6.00
CA ASN A 137 1.72 5.10 7.20
C ASN A 137 1.17 6.17 8.13
N GLN A 138 -0.10 6.05 8.47
CA GLN A 138 -0.79 7.00 9.34
C GLN A 138 -1.98 6.33 10.02
N PRO A 139 -2.08 6.36 11.36
CA PRO A 139 -3.26 5.87 12.07
C PRO A 139 -4.56 6.47 11.51
N GLY A 140 -5.54 5.61 11.24
CA GLY A 140 -6.83 5.98 10.67
C GLY A 140 -6.84 6.21 9.16
N PHE A 141 -5.73 6.00 8.48
CA PHE A 141 -5.61 6.19 7.04
C PHE A 141 -5.02 4.97 6.32
N PHE A 142 -3.74 4.65 6.56
CA PHE A 142 -3.01 3.62 5.81
C PHE A 142 -1.91 3.00 6.67
N GLU A 143 -1.64 1.71 6.50
CA GLU A 143 -0.50 1.02 7.12
C GLU A 143 -0.03 -0.12 6.23
N VAL A 144 1.29 -0.28 6.15
CA VAL A 144 1.95 -1.44 5.56
C VAL A 144 2.35 -2.38 6.68
N VAL A 145 1.91 -3.65 6.61
CA VAL A 145 2.23 -4.67 7.62
C VAL A 145 2.89 -5.87 6.96
N LYS A 146 4.10 -6.21 7.40
CA LYS A 146 4.81 -7.43 7.00
C LYS A 146 4.63 -8.51 8.06
N TYR A 147 4.29 -9.74 7.66
CA TYR A 147 4.12 -10.84 8.59
C TYR A 147 4.53 -12.18 7.98
N GLU A 148 4.81 -13.15 8.84
CA GLU A 148 5.08 -14.54 8.45
C GLU A 148 3.83 -15.39 8.72
N GLY A 149 3.42 -16.22 7.76
CA GLY A 149 2.30 -17.14 7.90
C GLY A 149 2.65 -18.29 8.85
N ASN A 150 1.63 -18.87 9.52
CA ASN A 150 1.80 -20.03 10.39
C ASN A 150 0.96 -21.25 10.00
N GLY A 151 0.18 -21.17 8.93
CA GLY A 151 -0.67 -22.24 8.41
C GLY A 151 -1.89 -22.56 9.25
N THR A 152 -2.13 -21.83 10.35
CA THR A 152 -3.23 -22.15 11.29
C THR A 152 -4.36 -21.14 11.15
N ALA A 153 -5.58 -21.62 10.90
CA ALA A 153 -6.77 -20.78 10.88
C ALA A 153 -7.01 -20.11 12.24
N GLY A 154 -7.50 -18.87 12.20
CA GLY A 154 -7.70 -18.05 13.39
C GLY A 154 -6.46 -17.28 13.83
N ARG A 155 -5.36 -17.29 13.03
CA ARG A 155 -4.20 -16.44 13.30
C ARG A 155 -4.60 -14.98 13.21
N THR A 156 -4.21 -14.16 14.18
CA THR A 156 -4.35 -12.71 14.13
C THR A 156 -3.04 -12.04 13.71
N VAL A 157 -3.14 -10.95 12.97
CA VAL A 157 -2.04 -10.05 12.59
C VAL A 157 -2.38 -8.67 13.13
N SER A 158 -1.51 -8.14 13.97
CA SER A 158 -1.69 -6.83 14.61
C SER A 158 -1.40 -5.69 13.64
N HIS A 159 -2.06 -4.54 13.85
CA HIS A 159 -1.82 -3.29 13.15
C HIS A 159 -2.09 -2.07 14.07
N ASN A 160 -1.62 -0.89 13.64
CA ASN A 160 -1.68 0.35 14.43
C ASN A 160 -2.65 1.39 13.84
N LEU A 161 -3.55 1.01 12.94
CA LEU A 161 -4.53 1.94 12.36
C LEU A 161 -5.43 2.61 13.41
N GLY A 162 -5.65 1.97 14.58
CA GLY A 162 -6.55 2.49 15.61
C GLY A 162 -8.03 2.50 15.20
N SER A 163 -8.36 1.93 14.05
CA SER A 163 -9.72 1.71 13.54
C SER A 163 -9.75 0.45 12.68
N ALA A 164 -10.90 -0.21 12.61
CA ALA A 164 -11.06 -1.38 11.74
C ALA A 164 -10.81 -0.97 10.27
N PRO A 165 -9.88 -1.65 9.55
CA PRO A 165 -9.61 -1.33 8.16
C PRO A 165 -10.84 -1.51 7.27
N GLY A 166 -11.01 -0.59 6.32
CA GLY A 166 -12.07 -0.65 5.33
C GLY A 166 -11.71 -1.53 4.14
N CYS A 167 -10.42 -1.69 3.90
CA CYS A 167 -9.84 -2.53 2.86
C CYS A 167 -8.55 -3.15 3.41
N ILE A 168 -8.29 -4.41 3.08
CA ILE A 168 -7.02 -5.10 3.35
C ILE A 168 -6.62 -5.79 2.06
N ILE A 169 -5.41 -5.53 1.59
CA ILE A 169 -4.84 -6.19 0.40
C ILE A 169 -3.65 -7.01 0.87
N VAL A 170 -3.73 -8.32 0.75
CA VAL A 170 -2.65 -9.24 1.15
C VAL A 170 -1.98 -9.84 -0.07
N LYS A 171 -0.64 -9.87 -0.07
CA LYS A 171 0.17 -10.51 -1.08
C LYS A 171 1.29 -11.33 -0.44
N ARG A 172 1.47 -12.58 -0.88
CA ARG A 172 2.66 -13.35 -0.56
C ARG A 172 3.87 -12.78 -1.29
N VAL A 173 4.98 -12.61 -0.57
CA VAL A 173 6.21 -11.95 -1.07
C VAL A 173 7.44 -12.84 -0.91
N GLU A 174 7.26 -14.15 -0.96
CA GLU A 174 8.36 -15.10 -0.90
C GLU A 174 9.11 -15.13 -2.23
N SER A 175 10.45 -15.00 -2.18
CA SER A 175 11.28 -15.06 -3.37
C SER A 175 11.37 -16.51 -3.91
N GLY A 176 11.32 -16.68 -5.23
CA GLY A 176 11.48 -17.98 -5.89
C GLY A 176 10.25 -18.88 -5.90
N GLN A 177 9.13 -18.45 -5.37
CA GLN A 177 7.85 -19.16 -5.48
C GLN A 177 6.96 -18.46 -6.51
N SER A 178 6.54 -19.16 -7.57
CA SER A 178 5.44 -18.64 -8.36
C SER A 178 4.25 -18.59 -7.45
N ASN A 179 3.67 -17.38 -7.21
CA ASN A 179 2.33 -17.34 -6.86
C ASN A 179 1.81 -16.67 -5.69
N GLY A 180 0.72 -16.37 -5.73
CA GLY A 180 -0.25 -15.89 -4.84
C GLY A 180 -0.93 -14.71 -5.51
N ASP A 181 -2.21 -14.83 -5.58
CA ASP A 181 -3.05 -13.72 -5.97
C ASP A 181 -3.00 -12.64 -4.88
N PHE A 182 -3.40 -11.44 -5.23
CA PHE A 182 -3.66 -10.39 -4.26
C PHE A 182 -5.05 -10.60 -3.66
N PHE A 183 -5.11 -11.13 -2.46
CA PHE A 183 -6.35 -11.34 -1.73
C PHE A 183 -6.81 -10.02 -1.12
N VAL A 184 -8.08 -9.68 -1.35
CA VAL A 184 -8.66 -8.42 -0.89
C VAL A 184 -9.87 -8.66 -0.01
N TYR A 185 -9.84 -8.11 1.19
CA TYR A 185 -11.01 -7.82 2.00
C TYR A 185 -11.47 -6.40 1.70
N HIS A 186 -12.77 -6.18 1.54
CA HIS A 186 -13.34 -4.85 1.47
C HIS A 186 -14.70 -4.82 2.17
N ARG A 187 -14.84 -3.97 3.20
CA ARG A 187 -16.03 -3.91 4.07
C ARG A 187 -17.33 -3.60 3.36
N GLY A 188 -17.31 -3.05 2.16
CA GLY A 188 -18.48 -2.76 1.33
C GLY A 188 -18.78 -3.83 0.28
N ASN A 189 -18.05 -4.97 0.29
CA ASN A 189 -18.25 -6.00 -0.72
C ASN A 189 -19.61 -6.69 -0.62
N ARG A 190 -19.99 -7.15 0.58
CA ARG A 190 -21.25 -7.83 0.90
C ARG A 190 -21.71 -7.52 2.32
N THR A 191 -22.84 -8.11 2.73
CA THR A 191 -23.38 -7.96 4.10
C THR A 191 -22.42 -8.52 5.16
N SER A 192 -21.72 -9.61 4.84
CA SER A 192 -20.69 -10.23 5.70
C SER A 192 -19.40 -10.33 4.90
N PRO A 193 -18.66 -9.23 4.74
CA PRO A 193 -17.49 -9.17 3.86
C PRO A 193 -16.33 -10.06 4.34
N GLU A 194 -16.28 -10.44 5.59
CA GLU A 194 -15.31 -11.36 6.19
C GLU A 194 -15.46 -12.82 5.72
N THR A 195 -16.60 -13.16 5.13
CA THR A 195 -16.82 -14.50 4.53
C THR A 195 -16.37 -14.58 3.09
N ASP A 196 -15.95 -13.48 2.48
CA ASP A 196 -15.64 -13.39 1.07
C ASP A 196 -14.25 -12.79 0.83
N TYR A 197 -13.65 -13.08 -0.31
CA TYR A 197 -12.50 -12.35 -0.83
C TYR A 197 -12.69 -11.92 -2.28
N LEU A 198 -11.96 -10.88 -2.66
CA LEU A 198 -11.76 -10.44 -4.04
C LEU A 198 -10.30 -10.67 -4.44
N LEU A 199 -10.02 -10.70 -5.73
CA LEU A 199 -8.66 -10.74 -6.26
C LEU A 199 -8.38 -9.44 -7.01
N LEU A 200 -7.38 -8.66 -6.55
CA LEU A 200 -6.99 -7.40 -7.21
C LEU A 200 -6.48 -7.64 -8.64
N ASN A 201 -5.77 -8.74 -8.85
CA ASN A 201 -5.23 -9.16 -10.15
C ASN A 201 -6.18 -10.09 -10.92
N GLY A 202 -7.43 -10.20 -10.50
CA GLY A 202 -8.45 -11.05 -11.13
C GLY A 202 -9.60 -10.23 -11.71
N THR A 203 -10.41 -10.87 -12.58
CA THR A 203 -11.62 -10.29 -13.17
C THR A 203 -12.90 -10.97 -12.67
N GLY A 204 -12.77 -11.92 -11.75
CA GLY A 204 -13.89 -12.67 -11.17
C GLY A 204 -14.69 -11.86 -10.15
N ALA A 205 -15.92 -12.30 -9.90
CA ALA A 205 -16.69 -11.83 -8.76
C ALA A 205 -16.05 -12.24 -7.44
N SER A 206 -16.51 -11.65 -6.33
CA SER A 206 -16.09 -12.09 -4.99
C SER A 206 -16.42 -13.57 -4.78
N THR A 207 -15.53 -14.24 -4.08
CA THR A 207 -15.65 -15.67 -3.77
C THR A 207 -15.88 -15.84 -2.29
N GLU A 208 -16.94 -16.58 -1.94
CA GLU A 208 -17.21 -16.98 -0.56
C GLU A 208 -16.20 -18.04 -0.12
N SER A 209 -15.47 -17.77 0.96
CA SER A 209 -14.49 -18.71 1.49
C SER A 209 -13.96 -18.30 2.87
N HIS A 210 -14.28 -19.10 3.88
CA HIS A 210 -13.77 -18.94 5.25
C HIS A 210 -12.24 -19.08 5.37
N VAL A 211 -11.58 -19.63 4.36
CA VAL A 211 -10.13 -19.88 4.42
C VAL A 211 -9.27 -18.62 4.24
N ALA A 212 -9.86 -17.50 3.79
CA ALA A 212 -9.14 -16.25 3.66
C ALA A 212 -9.08 -15.48 5.00
N TRP A 213 -10.25 -15.08 5.54
CA TRP A 213 -10.38 -14.20 6.72
C TRP A 213 -10.97 -14.90 7.95
N ASN A 214 -11.13 -16.24 7.91
CA ASN A 214 -11.67 -17.05 9.00
C ASN A 214 -13.06 -16.59 9.49
N ASP A 215 -13.90 -16.07 8.56
CA ASP A 215 -15.21 -15.50 8.85
C ASP A 215 -15.20 -14.48 10.02
N THR A 216 -14.09 -13.76 10.16
CA THR A 216 -13.86 -12.86 11.28
C THR A 216 -13.56 -11.45 10.78
N ALA A 217 -14.45 -10.50 11.11
CA ALA A 217 -14.28 -9.11 10.76
C ALA A 217 -13.04 -8.51 11.44
N PRO A 218 -12.27 -7.64 10.74
CA PRO A 218 -11.13 -6.98 11.34
C PRO A 218 -11.57 -6.01 12.45
N THR A 219 -10.69 -5.84 13.42
CA THR A 219 -10.87 -4.94 14.56
C THR A 219 -10.06 -3.63 14.38
N ALA A 220 -10.00 -2.81 15.43
CA ALA A 220 -9.19 -1.60 15.42
C ALA A 220 -7.68 -1.87 15.56
N THR A 221 -7.28 -3.10 15.89
CA THR A 221 -5.89 -3.45 16.23
C THR A 221 -5.39 -4.71 15.56
N GLU A 222 -6.25 -5.50 14.93
CA GLU A 222 -5.85 -6.76 14.29
C GLU A 222 -6.86 -7.21 13.23
N PHE A 223 -6.39 -8.01 12.29
CA PHE A 223 -7.21 -8.79 11.36
C PHE A 223 -6.90 -10.27 11.48
N THR A 224 -7.87 -11.11 11.15
CA THR A 224 -7.77 -12.57 11.32
C THR A 224 -7.60 -13.25 9.97
N LEU A 225 -6.75 -14.28 9.94
CA LEU A 225 -6.45 -15.08 8.76
C LEU A 225 -7.02 -16.49 8.91
N GLY A 226 -7.50 -17.03 7.80
CA GLY A 226 -7.86 -18.44 7.69
C GLY A 226 -6.65 -19.32 7.37
N SER A 227 -6.91 -20.47 6.75
CA SER A 227 -5.89 -21.46 6.43
C SER A 227 -5.40 -21.42 4.98
N SER A 228 -5.85 -20.45 4.16
CA SER A 228 -5.40 -20.33 2.77
C SER A 228 -3.90 -20.10 2.68
N SER A 229 -3.24 -20.84 1.79
CA SER A 229 -1.82 -20.64 1.50
C SER A 229 -1.51 -19.28 0.87
N ASP A 230 -2.51 -18.61 0.33
CA ASP A 230 -2.34 -17.28 -0.29
C ASP A 230 -2.24 -16.15 0.73
N VAL A 231 -2.70 -16.38 1.97
CA VAL A 231 -2.64 -15.40 3.05
C VAL A 231 -1.90 -15.89 4.30
N ASN A 232 -1.70 -17.23 4.49
CA ASN A 232 -1.22 -17.75 5.78
C ASN A 232 -0.44 -19.09 5.68
N ALA A 233 0.22 -19.43 4.58
CA ALA A 233 1.07 -20.62 4.55
C ALA A 233 2.20 -20.52 5.57
N SER A 234 2.50 -21.62 6.25
CA SER A 234 3.58 -21.68 7.25
C SER A 234 4.92 -21.30 6.63
N SER A 235 5.68 -20.47 7.34
CA SER A 235 7.02 -20.01 6.97
C SER A 235 7.09 -19.20 5.66
N ASN A 236 5.96 -18.72 5.16
CA ASN A 236 5.95 -17.78 4.02
C ASN A 236 5.77 -16.35 4.52
N THR A 237 6.39 -15.41 3.83
CA THR A 237 6.31 -13.99 4.13
C THR A 237 5.20 -13.33 3.31
N TYR A 238 4.49 -12.42 3.93
CA TYR A 238 3.37 -11.67 3.35
C TYR A 238 3.52 -10.17 3.63
N ILE A 239 2.95 -9.38 2.74
CA ILE A 239 2.73 -7.96 2.94
C ILE A 239 1.22 -7.70 2.92
N ALA A 240 0.73 -6.87 3.83
CA ALA A 240 -0.64 -6.40 3.88
C ALA A 240 -0.66 -4.86 3.79
N TYR A 241 -1.51 -4.34 2.94
CA TYR A 241 -1.84 -2.91 2.84
C TYR A 241 -3.24 -2.71 3.41
N LEU A 242 -3.35 -1.88 4.43
CA LEU A 242 -4.56 -1.64 5.20
C LEU A 242 -5.09 -0.22 4.99
#